data_e354185d1283fceb7ff6a88f00d82591
#
_entry.id   e354185d1283fceb7ff6a88f00d82591
#
_cell.length_a   1.000
_cell.length_b   1.000
_cell.length_c   1.000
_cell.angle_alpha   90.00
_cell.angle_beta   90.00
_cell.angle_gamma   90.00
#
_symmetry.space_group_name_H-M   'P 1'
#
loop_
_entity.id
_entity.type
_entity.pdbx_description
1 polymer ?
#
loop_
_entity_poly.entity_id
_entity_poly.type
_entity_poly.pdbx_seq_one_letter_code
_entity_poly.pdbx_strand_id
1 'polypeptide(L)'
;LTPTFKSKFEALVWKLLVKHFKQSSYEQDKFKYIQPQIYRTYIPDFKTHKTKEVYLEAKGKLDLQTRKKMIWFRDSNPNVIIIFLFQNPSVKISKKSKTTYGDWATKNGFKWLDSRKDWIKQYKEILNNENPTT
;
A
#
# COMPACT_ATOMS: atom_id res chain seq x y z
N LEU A 1 -0.17 -2.76 22.59
CA LEU A 1 0.06 -1.32 22.49
C LEU A 1 -0.39 -0.81 21.13
N THR A 2 -1.12 0.30 21.14
CA THR A 2 -1.54 0.97 19.91
C THR A 2 -0.37 1.77 19.34
N PRO A 3 -0.03 1.59 18.06
CA PRO A 3 1.03 2.37 17.45
C PRO A 3 0.70 3.86 17.38
N THR A 4 1.72 4.69 17.23
CA THR A 4 1.56 6.11 16.92
C THR A 4 1.51 6.26 15.41
N PHE A 5 0.43 6.82 14.88
CA PHE A 5 0.20 6.92 13.45
C PHE A 5 0.58 8.28 12.90
N LYS A 6 1.00 8.29 11.64
CA LYS A 6 1.37 9.53 10.93
C LYS A 6 0.17 10.35 10.51
N SER A 7 -1.02 9.75 10.45
CA SER A 7 -2.23 10.45 10.04
C SER A 7 -3.47 9.85 10.70
N LYS A 8 -4.54 10.65 10.72
CA LYS A 8 -5.84 10.16 11.20
C LYS A 8 -6.37 9.04 10.33
N PHE A 9 -6.10 9.09 9.04
CA PHE A 9 -6.52 8.04 8.12
C PHE A 9 -5.85 6.70 8.46
N GLU A 10 -4.54 6.70 8.72
CA GLU A 10 -3.85 5.48 9.13
C GLU A 10 -4.43 4.92 10.43
N ALA A 11 -4.75 5.79 11.39
CA ALA A 11 -5.35 5.35 12.65
C ALA A 11 -6.71 4.67 12.42
N LEU A 12 -7.53 5.23 11.53
CA LEU A 12 -8.82 4.62 11.19
C LEU A 12 -8.64 3.26 10.49
N VAL A 13 -7.68 3.16 9.59
CA VAL A 13 -7.37 1.90 8.91
C VAL A 13 -6.92 0.85 9.91
N TRP A 14 -6.02 1.22 10.82
CA TRP A 14 -5.53 0.30 11.86
C TRP A 14 -6.68 -0.26 12.69
N LYS A 15 -7.60 0.61 13.09
CA LYS A 15 -8.76 0.21 13.89
C LYS A 15 -9.58 -0.89 13.20
N LEU A 16 -9.78 -0.76 11.89
CA LEU A 16 -10.46 -1.78 11.11
C LEU A 16 -9.62 -3.06 10.94
N LEU A 17 -8.33 -2.90 10.70
CA LEU A 17 -7.45 -4.05 10.47
C LEU A 17 -7.35 -4.93 11.71
N VAL A 18 -7.14 -4.36 12.89
CA VAL A 18 -7.00 -5.18 14.11
C VAL A 18 -8.31 -5.90 14.46
N LYS A 19 -9.44 -5.36 14.02
CA LYS A 19 -10.74 -6.00 14.22
C LYS A 19 -10.89 -7.26 13.37
N HIS A 20 -10.35 -7.25 12.15
CA HIS A 20 -10.54 -8.31 11.17
C HIS A 20 -9.32 -9.22 10.99
N PHE A 21 -8.13 -8.76 11.38
CA PHE A 21 -6.88 -9.48 11.18
C PHE A 21 -6.04 -9.42 12.46
N LYS A 22 -5.98 -10.52 13.19
CA LYS A 22 -5.30 -10.57 14.49
C LYS A 22 -3.79 -10.38 14.40
N GLN A 23 -3.20 -10.67 13.24
CA GLN A 23 -1.75 -10.59 13.05
C GLN A 23 -1.30 -9.30 12.36
N SER A 24 -2.10 -8.25 12.46
CA SER A 24 -1.77 -6.97 11.86
C SER A 24 -0.56 -6.34 12.53
N SER A 25 0.29 -5.71 11.74
CA SER A 25 1.41 -4.93 12.23
C SER A 25 1.45 -3.59 11.49
N TYR A 26 2.10 -2.60 12.11
CA TYR A 26 2.20 -1.26 11.55
C TYR A 26 3.67 -0.87 11.51
N GLU A 27 4.15 -0.56 10.31
CA GLU A 27 5.51 -0.07 10.05
C GLU A 27 6.62 -0.92 10.71
N GLN A 28 6.46 -2.23 10.71
CA GLN A 28 7.45 -3.14 11.27
C GLN A 28 8.48 -3.61 10.26
N ASP A 29 8.11 -3.67 8.99
CA ASP A 29 8.96 -4.26 7.97
C ASP A 29 9.64 -3.18 7.15
N LYS A 30 10.93 -3.38 6.83
CA LYS A 30 11.75 -2.43 6.09
C LYS A 30 12.34 -3.11 4.87
N PHE A 31 12.27 -2.43 3.74
CA PHE A 31 12.83 -2.93 2.49
C PHE A 31 13.72 -1.89 1.84
N LYS A 32 14.86 -2.34 1.35
CA LYS A 32 15.72 -1.47 0.56
C LYS A 32 15.22 -1.43 -0.88
N TYR A 33 15.36 -0.30 -1.51
CA TYR A 33 15.08 -0.15 -2.92
C TYR A 33 16.15 0.73 -3.56
N ILE A 34 16.29 0.61 -4.88
CA ILE A 34 17.28 1.36 -5.61
C ILE A 34 16.58 2.53 -6.30
N GLN A 35 16.91 3.73 -5.84
CA GLN A 35 16.67 4.95 -6.61
C GLN A 35 17.92 5.13 -7.47
N PRO A 36 17.81 5.57 -8.72
CA PRO A 36 19.03 5.75 -9.53
C PRO A 36 20.10 6.50 -8.76
N GLN A 37 21.26 5.87 -8.58
CA GLN A 37 22.44 6.38 -7.88
C GLN A 37 22.30 6.56 -6.36
N ILE A 38 21.16 6.21 -5.75
CA ILE A 38 20.95 6.36 -4.30
C ILE A 38 20.20 5.14 -3.75
N TYR A 39 20.68 4.60 -2.64
CA TYR A 39 19.96 3.57 -1.89
C TYR A 39 19.02 4.22 -0.89
N ARG A 40 17.79 3.80 -0.86
CA ARG A 40 16.78 4.29 0.06
C ARG A 40 16.11 3.12 0.79
N THR A 41 15.45 3.43 1.90
CA THR A 41 14.67 2.46 2.66
C THR A 41 13.20 2.85 2.60
N TYR A 42 12.34 1.87 2.32
CA TYR A 42 10.90 2.05 2.34
C TYR A 42 10.30 1.13 3.40
N ILE A 43 9.41 1.66 4.22
CA ILE A 43 8.71 0.93 5.26
C ILE A 43 7.23 0.91 4.91
N PRO A 44 6.66 -0.26 4.50
CA PRO A 44 5.23 -0.36 4.25
C PRO A 44 4.41 -0.09 5.50
N ASP A 45 3.20 0.44 5.32
CA ASP A 45 2.36 0.81 6.45
C ASP A 45 1.89 -0.41 7.24
N PHE A 46 1.25 -1.37 6.59
CA PHE A 46 0.59 -2.48 7.29
C PHE A 46 0.91 -3.82 6.68
N LYS A 47 1.06 -4.81 7.54
CA LYS A 47 1.10 -6.21 7.17
C LYS A 47 0.06 -6.95 8.01
N THR A 48 -0.75 -7.78 7.38
CA THR A 48 -1.84 -8.49 8.05
C THR A 48 -1.67 -10.00 8.04
N HIS A 49 -0.57 -10.48 7.46
CA HIS A 49 -0.30 -11.92 7.32
C HIS A 49 1.17 -12.20 7.61
N LYS A 50 1.45 -13.27 8.35
CA LYS A 50 2.83 -13.56 8.77
C LYS A 50 3.72 -14.07 7.65
N THR A 51 3.18 -14.85 6.73
CA THR A 51 3.99 -15.58 5.76
C THR A 51 3.94 -15.03 4.36
N LYS A 52 2.96 -14.18 4.04
CA LYS A 52 2.85 -13.57 2.72
C LYS A 52 3.53 -12.21 2.70
N GLU A 53 4.33 -11.95 1.68
CA GLU A 53 4.98 -10.65 1.48
C GLU A 53 4.03 -9.71 0.76
N VAL A 54 2.86 -9.50 1.34
CA VAL A 54 1.81 -8.62 0.84
C VAL A 54 1.56 -7.53 1.87
N TYR A 55 1.64 -6.29 1.43
CA TYR A 55 1.57 -5.12 2.31
C TYR A 55 0.49 -4.17 1.84
N LEU A 56 -0.20 -3.56 2.79
CA LEU A 56 -1.21 -2.56 2.53
C LEU A 56 -0.62 -1.17 2.79
N GLU A 57 -0.72 -0.30 1.81
CA GLU A 57 -0.20 1.06 1.88
C GLU A 57 -1.36 2.05 1.80
N ALA A 58 -1.64 2.75 2.90
CA ALA A 58 -2.74 3.71 2.97
C ALA A 58 -2.27 5.07 2.44
N LYS A 59 -2.96 5.59 1.43
CA LYS A 59 -2.59 6.85 0.77
C LYS A 59 -3.75 7.83 0.68
N GLY A 60 -3.58 8.98 1.32
CA GLY A 60 -4.43 10.14 1.09
C GLY A 60 -3.94 10.95 -0.12
N LYS A 61 -2.62 11.06 -0.28
CA LYS A 61 -1.99 11.74 -1.42
C LYS A 61 -1.01 10.82 -2.12
N LEU A 62 -0.95 10.95 -3.44
CA LEU A 62 -0.05 10.17 -4.29
C LEU A 62 0.73 11.14 -5.18
N ASP A 63 1.64 11.90 -4.57
CA ASP A 63 2.43 12.90 -5.28
C ASP A 63 3.48 12.26 -6.18
N LEU A 64 4.15 13.09 -6.98
CA LEU A 64 5.10 12.61 -7.97
C LEU A 64 6.26 11.83 -7.33
N GLN A 65 6.78 12.30 -6.20
CA GLN A 65 7.88 11.62 -5.53
C GLN A 65 7.46 10.26 -4.99
N THR A 66 6.26 10.18 -4.40
CA THR A 66 5.72 8.90 -3.93
C THR A 66 5.52 7.94 -5.10
N ARG A 67 4.99 8.41 -6.23
CA ARG A 67 4.78 7.55 -7.40
C ARG A 67 6.10 6.97 -7.91
N LYS A 68 7.14 7.80 -8.02
CA LYS A 68 8.48 7.34 -8.43
C LYS A 68 9.05 6.35 -7.43
N LYS A 69 8.97 6.65 -6.15
CA LYS A 69 9.47 5.79 -5.08
C LYS A 69 8.81 4.40 -5.15
N MET A 70 7.51 4.36 -5.33
CA MET A 70 6.81 3.08 -5.34
C MET A 70 7.18 2.22 -6.54
N ILE A 71 7.40 2.82 -7.70
CA ILE A 71 7.88 2.10 -8.88
C ILE A 71 9.30 1.56 -8.64
N TRP A 72 10.20 2.38 -8.13
CA TRP A 72 11.58 1.95 -7.83
C TRP A 72 11.60 0.84 -6.78
N PHE A 73 10.78 0.98 -5.73
CA PHE A 73 10.68 -0.04 -4.70
C PHE A 73 10.20 -1.38 -5.30
N ARG A 74 9.13 -1.34 -6.09
CA ARG A 74 8.60 -2.55 -6.71
C ARG A 74 9.63 -3.22 -7.61
N ASP A 75 10.31 -2.44 -8.42
CA ASP A 75 11.30 -3.00 -9.35
C ASP A 75 12.50 -3.60 -8.61
N SER A 76 12.82 -3.06 -7.43
CA SER A 76 13.90 -3.57 -6.60
C SER A 76 13.48 -4.76 -5.72
N ASN A 77 12.18 -5.00 -5.56
CA ASN A 77 11.65 -6.05 -4.69
C ASN A 77 10.51 -6.78 -5.39
N PRO A 78 10.80 -7.54 -6.46
CA PRO A 78 9.74 -8.11 -7.31
C PRO A 78 8.85 -9.13 -6.61
N ASN A 79 9.29 -9.70 -5.48
CA ASN A 79 8.51 -10.68 -4.74
C ASN A 79 7.63 -10.05 -3.67
N VAL A 80 7.72 -8.74 -3.49
CA VAL A 80 6.92 -8.00 -2.50
C VAL A 80 5.76 -7.34 -3.22
N ILE A 81 4.54 -7.55 -2.69
CA ILE A 81 3.33 -7.01 -3.30
C ILE A 81 2.81 -5.88 -2.42
N ILE A 82 2.61 -4.72 -3.04
CA ILE A 82 2.00 -3.56 -2.39
C ILE A 82 0.58 -3.40 -2.93
N ILE A 83 -0.37 -3.29 -2.02
CA ILE A 83 -1.75 -2.98 -2.35
C ILE A 83 -2.04 -1.60 -1.78
N PHE A 84 -2.40 -0.65 -2.65
CA PHE A 84 -2.77 0.69 -2.19
C PHE A 84 -4.19 0.69 -1.66
N LEU A 85 -4.38 1.32 -0.52
CA LEU A 85 -5.70 1.68 -0.02
C LEU A 85 -5.82 3.19 -0.12
N PHE A 86 -6.50 3.65 -1.17
CA PHE A 86 -6.67 5.08 -1.41
C PHE A 86 -7.83 5.64 -0.59
N GLN A 87 -7.60 6.77 0.05
CA GLN A 87 -8.68 7.51 0.70
C GLN A 87 -9.71 7.94 -0.33
N ASN A 88 -9.25 8.42 -1.50
CA ASN A 88 -10.10 8.74 -2.65
C ASN A 88 -9.33 8.43 -3.94
N PRO A 89 -9.62 7.30 -4.61
CA PRO A 89 -8.91 6.93 -5.83
C PRO A 89 -9.25 7.79 -7.03
N SER A 90 -10.30 8.60 -6.94
CA SER A 90 -10.74 9.46 -8.05
C SER A 90 -9.98 10.78 -8.15
N VAL A 91 -9.10 11.08 -7.19
CA VAL A 91 -8.25 12.27 -7.24
C VAL A 91 -7.28 12.15 -8.40
N LYS A 92 -7.12 13.23 -9.16
CA LYS A 92 -6.18 13.27 -10.28
C LYS A 92 -4.76 13.42 -9.79
N ILE A 93 -3.81 12.82 -10.50
CA ILE A 93 -2.39 12.84 -10.10
C ILE A 93 -1.78 14.24 -10.23
N SER A 94 -2.36 15.11 -11.03
CA SER A 94 -1.97 16.52 -11.14
C SER A 94 -3.14 17.33 -11.70
N LYS A 95 -3.04 18.65 -11.60
CA LYS A 95 -4.11 19.55 -12.09
C LYS A 95 -4.38 19.41 -13.59
N LYS A 96 -3.33 19.11 -14.37
CA LYS A 96 -3.41 19.02 -15.82
C LYS A 96 -3.68 17.61 -16.33
N SER A 97 -3.65 16.61 -15.45
CA SER A 97 -3.82 15.23 -15.86
C SER A 97 -5.28 14.78 -15.74
N LYS A 98 -5.69 13.89 -16.63
CA LYS A 98 -6.96 13.18 -16.51
C LYS A 98 -6.79 11.86 -15.75
N THR A 99 -5.57 11.46 -15.45
CA THR A 99 -5.25 10.20 -14.76
C THR A 99 -5.54 10.35 -13.27
N THR A 100 -6.36 9.46 -12.74
CA THR A 100 -6.64 9.41 -11.29
C THR A 100 -5.60 8.55 -10.57
N TYR A 101 -5.62 8.58 -9.23
CA TYR A 101 -4.77 7.71 -8.43
C TYR A 101 -5.01 6.23 -8.77
N GLY A 102 -6.29 5.83 -8.87
CA GLY A 102 -6.63 4.46 -9.25
C GLY A 102 -6.14 4.10 -10.64
N ASP A 103 -6.30 5.01 -11.60
CA ASP A 103 -5.82 4.80 -12.97
C ASP A 103 -4.30 4.63 -13.00
N TRP A 104 -3.60 5.49 -12.28
CA TRP A 104 -2.14 5.40 -12.20
C TRP A 104 -1.69 4.05 -11.64
N ALA A 105 -2.32 3.62 -10.54
CA ALA A 105 -1.98 2.34 -9.91
C ALA A 105 -2.21 1.19 -10.87
N THR A 106 -3.36 1.16 -11.54
CA THR A 106 -3.69 0.12 -12.52
C THR A 106 -2.70 0.10 -13.67
N LYS A 107 -2.38 1.26 -14.24
CA LYS A 107 -1.43 1.36 -15.36
C LYS A 107 -0.04 0.85 -14.98
N ASN A 108 0.34 1.04 -13.72
CA ASN A 108 1.67 0.65 -13.25
C ASN A 108 1.69 -0.73 -12.57
N GLY A 109 0.60 -1.47 -12.69
CA GLY A 109 0.55 -2.85 -12.22
C GLY A 109 0.34 -3.02 -10.72
N PHE A 110 -0.08 -1.97 -10.02
CA PHE A 110 -0.41 -2.05 -8.60
C PHE A 110 -1.87 -2.38 -8.41
N LYS A 111 -2.17 -3.24 -7.46
CA LYS A 111 -3.54 -3.43 -6.98
C LYS A 111 -3.90 -2.31 -6.03
N TRP A 112 -5.17 -1.95 -6.02
CA TRP A 112 -5.64 -0.88 -5.14
C TRP A 112 -7.08 -1.10 -4.71
N LEU A 113 -7.42 -0.45 -3.59
CA LEU A 113 -8.73 -0.53 -2.95
C LEU A 113 -9.22 0.89 -2.65
N ASP A 114 -10.54 1.05 -2.61
CA ASP A 114 -11.19 2.31 -2.28
C ASP A 114 -11.68 2.26 -0.83
N SER A 115 -11.12 3.10 0.03
CA SER A 115 -11.47 3.11 1.46
C SER A 115 -12.92 3.50 1.73
N ARG A 116 -13.60 4.09 0.75
CA ARG A 116 -14.99 4.51 0.87
C ARG A 116 -15.98 3.36 0.62
N LYS A 117 -15.48 2.20 0.19
CA LYS A 117 -16.28 1.00 -0.11
C LYS A 117 -15.96 -0.10 0.89
N ASP A 118 -16.60 -1.25 0.74
CA ASP A 118 -16.29 -2.44 1.53
C ASP A 118 -14.99 -3.07 1.02
N TRP A 119 -13.87 -2.47 1.40
CA TRP A 119 -12.56 -2.88 0.92
C TRP A 119 -12.00 -4.10 1.67
N ILE A 120 -12.46 -4.35 2.89
CA ILE A 120 -11.95 -5.48 3.68
C ILE A 120 -12.23 -6.81 2.96
N LYS A 121 -13.43 -6.97 2.43
CA LYS A 121 -13.79 -8.17 1.68
C LYS A 121 -12.90 -8.35 0.45
N GLN A 122 -12.71 -7.27 -0.31
CA GLN A 122 -11.85 -7.29 -1.49
C GLN A 122 -10.40 -7.61 -1.11
N TYR A 123 -9.92 -7.03 -0.02
CA TYR A 123 -8.57 -7.28 0.46
C TYR A 123 -8.38 -8.76 0.84
N LYS A 124 -9.35 -9.35 1.53
CA LYS A 124 -9.30 -10.78 1.85
C LYS A 124 -9.23 -11.64 0.60
N GLU A 125 -9.99 -11.29 -0.43
CA GLU A 125 -9.96 -12.01 -1.70
C GLU A 125 -8.59 -11.92 -2.37
N ILE A 126 -7.98 -10.74 -2.37
CA ILE A 126 -6.64 -10.56 -2.93
C ILE A 126 -5.62 -11.41 -2.15
N LEU A 127 -5.68 -11.38 -0.81
CA LEU A 127 -4.78 -12.17 0.02
C LEU A 127 -4.91 -13.68 -0.27
N ASN A 128 -6.12 -14.17 -0.49
CA ASN A 128 -6.35 -15.58 -0.78
C ASN A 128 -5.80 -16.01 -2.14
N ASN A 129 -5.71 -15.07 -3.08
CA ASN A 129 -5.20 -15.34 -4.42
C ASN A 129 -3.68 -15.22 -4.53
N GLU A 130 -3.02 -14.63 -3.52
CA GLU A 130 -1.56 -14.49 -3.51
C GLU A 130 -0.94 -15.63 -2.72
N ASN A 131 -0.12 -16.43 -3.37
CA ASN A 131 0.57 -17.54 -2.72
C ASN A 131 1.85 -17.04 -2.06
N PRO A 132 2.13 -17.48 -0.81
CA PRO A 132 3.33 -17.04 -0.10
C PRO A 132 4.61 -17.63 -0.67
N THR A 133 4.50 -18.71 -1.41
CA THR A 133 5.68 -19.40 -1.94
C THR A 133 5.43 -19.90 -3.33
N THR A 134 6.38 -19.70 -4.13
CA THR A 134 6.51 -20.42 -5.40
C THR A 134 7.96 -20.44 -5.77
#